data_be74399bfc8ccd7b56bae87ccc35d0af
#
_entry.id   be74399bfc8ccd7b56bae87ccc35d0af
#
_cell.length_a   1.000
_cell.length_b   1.000
_cell.length_c   1.000
_cell.angle_alpha   90.00
_cell.angle_beta   90.00
_cell.angle_gamma   90.00
#
_symmetry.space_group_name_H-M   'P 1'
#
loop_
_entity.id
_entity.type
_entity.pdbx_description
1 polymer ?
#
loop_
_entity_poly.entity_id
_entity_poly.type
_entity_poly.pdbx_seq_one_letter_code
_entity_poly.pdbx_strand_id
1 'polypeptide(L)'
;MFKVFSQVAFQKVCVGAILSGSFLAGLVSDARAQQTGEARSVFAADYQKKLAAVVGSNNEVQWTIGIRDIHDVQHLSDGHWLLQTSFGNVVEVDAEGKEVWRYEAGKTERGGPIEIHAFRRLENGLTMIAESGAARIIEVDRDKKIVHSIPLSVPNPDAHRDTRLVRPTPNGNYLVAHEALGVAREYDRTGKTVWEYNVGSKLYSAVRLKNGNTLIGTGDGHRVIEVSPEKEILWQIQEKELAGVQLAWITMVDRLENGNTWIVNCHAGPENPQVLEVTPGKKVVWSFKDFDRFGNALPVAIPYQR
;
A
#
# COMPACT_ATOMS: atom_id res chain seq x y z
N MET A 1 -3.74 71.81 -4.55
CA MET A 1 -3.70 72.49 -5.89
C MET A 1 -4.15 71.49 -6.93
N PHE A 2 -5.33 71.65 -7.37
CA PHE A 2 -5.86 71.75 -8.76
C PHE A 2 -5.47 70.57 -9.69
N LYS A 3 -6.47 69.73 -10.03
CA LYS A 3 -7.32 69.71 -11.27
C LYS A 3 -6.59 69.02 -12.44
N VAL A 4 -7.13 68.25 -13.41
CA VAL A 4 -8.50 68.19 -13.96
C VAL A 4 -8.59 66.94 -14.87
N PHE A 5 -9.78 66.41 -15.02
CA PHE A 5 -10.36 65.46 -15.97
C PHE A 5 -9.87 65.56 -17.43
N SER A 6 -9.90 64.39 -18.15
CA SER A 6 -10.57 64.38 -19.46
C SER A 6 -10.93 62.93 -19.88
N GLN A 7 -12.22 62.67 -20.06
CA GLN A 7 -12.83 61.62 -20.87
C GLN A 7 -12.78 62.03 -22.34
N VAL A 8 -12.54 61.09 -23.25
CA VAL A 8 -13.11 61.12 -24.61
C VAL A 8 -13.52 59.71 -25.04
N ALA A 9 -14.72 59.65 -25.60
CA ALA A 9 -15.44 58.45 -25.99
C ALA A 9 -15.41 58.25 -27.52
N PHE A 10 -15.77 56.98 -27.91
CA PHE A 10 -16.37 56.53 -29.19
C PHE A 10 -15.53 56.51 -30.47
N GLN A 11 -15.36 55.29 -31.03
CA GLN A 11 -16.08 54.97 -32.29
C GLN A 11 -16.04 53.46 -32.61
N LYS A 12 -17.22 52.91 -32.89
CA LYS A 12 -17.47 51.58 -33.48
C LYS A 12 -17.09 51.57 -34.96
N VAL A 13 -16.41 50.51 -35.40
CA VAL A 13 -16.53 50.07 -36.80
C VAL A 13 -16.64 48.54 -36.80
N CYS A 14 -17.76 48.05 -37.26
CA CYS A 14 -17.98 46.64 -37.63
C CYS A 14 -17.45 46.41 -39.05
N VAL A 15 -16.62 45.38 -39.23
CA VAL A 15 -16.59 44.64 -40.51
C VAL A 15 -16.29 43.18 -40.17
N GLY A 16 -17.20 42.32 -40.60
CA GLY A 16 -17.12 40.90 -40.39
C GLY A 16 -16.13 40.19 -41.32
N ALA A 17 -15.55 39.15 -40.79
CA ALA A 17 -15.04 38.03 -41.58
C ALA A 17 -15.32 36.75 -40.81
N ILE A 18 -16.21 35.94 -41.31
CA ILE A 18 -16.50 34.58 -40.87
C ILE A 18 -15.32 33.70 -41.32
N LEU A 19 -14.44 33.34 -40.39
CA LEU A 19 -13.51 32.24 -40.57
C LEU A 19 -14.05 31.08 -39.74
N SER A 20 -14.62 30.08 -40.43
CA SER A 20 -14.96 28.80 -39.90
C SER A 20 -13.68 28.03 -39.53
N GLY A 21 -13.17 28.27 -38.33
CA GLY A 21 -12.17 27.44 -37.70
C GLY A 21 -12.87 26.30 -37.03
N SER A 22 -12.76 25.10 -37.62
CA SER A 22 -13.11 23.84 -36.93
C SER A 22 -12.20 23.70 -35.71
N PHE A 23 -12.68 24.06 -34.55
CA PHE A 23 -12.09 23.63 -33.29
C PHE A 23 -12.29 22.10 -33.18
N LEU A 24 -11.26 21.35 -33.53
CA LEU A 24 -11.08 20.02 -32.99
C LEU A 24 -10.94 20.20 -31.47
N ALA A 25 -12.04 20.08 -30.77
CA ALA A 25 -12.02 19.82 -29.35
C ALA A 25 -11.29 18.48 -29.18
N GLY A 26 -10.00 18.54 -28.94
CA GLY A 26 -9.26 17.40 -28.41
C GLY A 26 -10.01 16.96 -27.18
N LEU A 27 -10.61 15.77 -27.22
CA LEU A 27 -11.06 15.06 -26.04
C LEU A 27 -9.83 14.88 -25.16
N VAL A 28 -9.58 15.82 -24.25
CA VAL A 28 -8.77 15.55 -23.07
C VAL A 28 -9.60 14.50 -22.33
N SER A 29 -9.23 13.26 -22.49
CA SER A 29 -9.74 12.18 -21.66
C SER A 29 -9.40 12.59 -20.23
N ASP A 30 -10.39 13.02 -19.49
CA ASP A 30 -10.33 13.15 -18.04
C ASP A 30 -10.05 11.72 -17.56
N ALA A 31 -8.78 11.40 -17.36
CA ALA A 31 -8.37 10.08 -16.93
C ALA A 31 -8.73 9.94 -15.45
N ARG A 32 -9.96 9.53 -15.24
CA ARG A 32 -10.50 9.22 -13.91
C ARG A 32 -10.11 7.80 -13.52
N ALA A 33 -9.98 7.56 -12.22
CA ALA A 33 -9.87 6.21 -11.69
C ALA A 33 -10.94 5.32 -12.35
N GLN A 34 -10.51 4.15 -12.82
CA GLN A 34 -11.42 3.16 -13.40
C GLN A 34 -11.58 2.01 -12.42
N GLN A 35 -12.81 1.78 -11.98
CA GLN A 35 -13.18 0.60 -11.21
C GLN A 35 -14.09 -0.28 -12.05
N THR A 36 -13.90 -1.59 -11.94
CA THR A 36 -14.85 -2.59 -12.47
C THR A 36 -15.51 -3.31 -11.30
N GLY A 37 -16.70 -3.84 -11.51
CA GLY A 37 -17.48 -4.46 -10.44
C GLY A 37 -18.20 -3.43 -9.56
N GLU A 38 -18.59 -3.82 -8.36
CA GLU A 38 -19.27 -2.94 -7.41
C GLU A 38 -18.32 -1.84 -6.92
N ALA A 39 -18.67 -0.58 -7.18
CA ALA A 39 -17.83 0.56 -6.85
C ALA A 39 -17.64 0.70 -5.34
N ARG A 40 -16.42 0.89 -4.90
CA ARG A 40 -16.04 1.04 -3.48
C ARG A 40 -14.96 2.09 -3.27
N SER A 41 -14.82 2.56 -2.04
CA SER A 41 -13.72 3.42 -1.68
C SER A 41 -12.46 2.60 -1.44
N VAL A 42 -11.30 3.17 -1.82
CA VAL A 42 -9.98 2.53 -1.72
C VAL A 42 -8.98 3.55 -1.17
N PHE A 43 -8.20 3.17 -0.17
CA PHE A 43 -6.94 3.84 0.10
C PHE A 43 -5.90 3.26 -0.87
N ALA A 44 -5.17 4.12 -1.55
CA ALA A 44 -4.07 3.74 -2.45
C ALA A 44 -2.89 4.70 -2.28
N ALA A 45 -1.68 4.18 -2.45
CA ALA A 45 -0.47 4.99 -2.32
C ALA A 45 0.60 4.58 -3.33
N ASP A 46 1.23 5.58 -3.95
CA ASP A 46 2.28 5.42 -4.94
C ASP A 46 3.51 6.27 -4.58
N TYR A 47 4.68 5.63 -4.46
CA TYR A 47 5.90 6.32 -4.04
C TYR A 47 6.57 7.09 -5.19
N GLN A 48 6.31 6.77 -6.45
CA GLN A 48 6.82 7.57 -7.59
C GLN A 48 6.04 8.87 -7.74
N LYS A 49 4.73 8.82 -7.60
CA LYS A 49 3.85 10.01 -7.60
C LYS A 49 3.88 10.73 -6.25
N LYS A 50 4.49 10.13 -5.22
CA LYS A 50 4.63 10.68 -3.86
C LYS A 50 3.28 11.05 -3.23
N LEU A 51 2.29 10.22 -3.47
CA LEU A 51 0.90 10.46 -3.09
C LEU A 51 0.31 9.23 -2.40
N ALA A 52 -0.36 9.45 -1.28
CA ALA A 52 -1.36 8.54 -0.75
C ALA A 52 -2.73 9.24 -0.74
N ALA A 53 -3.78 8.53 -1.11
CA ALA A 53 -5.11 9.08 -1.22
C ALA A 53 -6.20 8.05 -0.89
N VAL A 54 -7.33 8.54 -0.41
CA VAL A 54 -8.60 7.81 -0.41
C VAL A 54 -9.38 8.22 -1.66
N VAL A 55 -9.65 7.25 -2.52
CA VAL A 55 -10.49 7.39 -3.71
C VAL A 55 -11.85 6.79 -3.40
N GLY A 56 -12.89 7.61 -3.49
CA GLY A 56 -14.26 7.20 -3.22
C GLY A 56 -14.85 6.27 -4.28
N SER A 57 -16.00 5.68 -3.98
CA SER A 57 -16.75 4.83 -4.91
C SER A 57 -17.19 5.56 -6.19
N ASN A 58 -17.27 6.89 -6.16
CA ASN A 58 -17.52 7.76 -7.32
C ASN A 58 -16.22 8.11 -8.10
N ASN A 59 -15.09 7.49 -7.77
CA ASN A 59 -13.75 7.75 -8.32
C ASN A 59 -13.19 9.15 -8.03
N GLU A 60 -13.79 9.90 -7.12
CA GLU A 60 -13.26 11.18 -6.67
C GLU A 60 -12.35 11.03 -5.46
N VAL A 61 -11.36 11.90 -5.36
CA VAL A 61 -10.46 11.94 -4.22
C VAL A 61 -11.19 12.56 -3.03
N GLN A 62 -11.25 11.81 -1.92
CA GLN A 62 -11.86 12.25 -0.67
C GLN A 62 -10.82 12.81 0.31
N TRP A 63 -9.58 12.31 0.23
CA TRP A 63 -8.51 12.67 1.13
C TRP A 63 -7.15 12.38 0.49
N THR A 64 -6.13 13.19 0.80
CA THR A 64 -4.76 12.99 0.32
C THR A 64 -3.72 13.35 1.36
N ILE A 65 -2.55 12.71 1.27
CA ILE A 65 -1.34 13.11 1.98
C ILE A 65 -0.12 12.89 1.09
N GLY A 66 0.83 13.85 1.13
CA GLY A 66 2.12 13.69 0.46
C GLY A 66 2.99 12.68 1.20
N ILE A 67 3.61 11.77 0.45
CA ILE A 67 4.55 10.78 0.96
C ILE A 67 5.83 10.81 0.14
N ARG A 68 6.95 10.35 0.72
CA ARG A 68 8.15 10.05 -0.04
C ARG A 68 8.22 8.55 -0.35
N ASP A 69 7.97 7.74 0.66
CA ASP A 69 8.04 6.28 0.59
C ASP A 69 6.92 5.68 1.46
N ILE A 70 6.40 4.52 1.06
CA ILE A 70 5.37 3.79 1.80
C ILE A 70 5.42 2.30 1.49
N HIS A 71 5.28 1.46 2.50
CA HIS A 71 5.14 0.00 2.36
C HIS A 71 3.93 -0.56 3.09
N ASP A 72 3.38 0.18 4.04
CA ASP A 72 2.26 -0.30 4.85
C ASP A 72 1.30 0.83 5.23
N VAL A 73 0.07 0.46 5.57
CA VAL A 73 -0.98 1.35 6.06
C VAL A 73 -1.94 0.58 6.96
N GLN A 74 -2.52 1.28 7.91
CA GLN A 74 -3.66 0.78 8.69
C GLN A 74 -4.68 1.89 8.90
N HIS A 75 -5.95 1.61 8.59
CA HIS A 75 -7.07 2.42 9.04
C HIS A 75 -7.44 1.98 10.45
N LEU A 76 -7.48 2.91 11.39
CA LEU A 76 -7.78 2.66 12.79
C LEU A 76 -9.28 2.79 13.05
N SER A 77 -9.78 2.13 14.10
CA SER A 77 -11.20 2.11 14.44
C SER A 77 -11.76 3.49 14.86
N ASP A 78 -10.91 4.43 15.23
CA ASP A 78 -11.26 5.82 15.53
C ASP A 78 -11.27 6.74 14.30
N GLY A 79 -11.04 6.18 13.10
CA GLY A 79 -11.01 6.90 11.83
C GLY A 79 -9.64 7.49 11.48
N HIS A 80 -8.63 7.32 12.32
CA HIS A 80 -7.27 7.73 12.02
C HIS A 80 -6.58 6.81 11.02
N TRP A 81 -5.52 7.30 10.40
CA TRP A 81 -4.64 6.53 9.55
C TRP A 81 -3.27 6.38 10.18
N LEU A 82 -2.80 5.15 10.32
CA LEU A 82 -1.41 4.85 10.62
C LEU A 82 -0.72 4.53 9.30
N LEU A 83 0.29 5.32 8.92
CA LEU A 83 0.97 5.21 7.63
C LEU A 83 2.43 5.70 7.70
N GLN A 84 3.14 5.57 6.61
CA GLN A 84 4.48 6.12 6.43
C GLN A 84 4.45 7.34 5.52
N THR A 85 5.28 8.35 5.83
CA THR A 85 5.63 9.42 4.90
C THR A 85 7.05 9.28 4.37
N SER A 86 7.84 8.39 4.97
CA SER A 86 9.17 7.95 4.54
C SER A 86 9.50 6.59 5.14
N PHE A 87 10.53 5.92 4.64
CA PHE A 87 10.99 4.66 5.25
C PHE A 87 11.49 4.79 6.70
N GLY A 88 11.83 5.99 7.12
CA GLY A 88 12.34 6.23 8.49
C GLY A 88 11.25 6.47 9.54
N ASN A 89 9.97 6.53 9.18
CA ASN A 89 8.94 6.90 10.13
C ASN A 89 7.65 6.09 10.04
N VAL A 90 6.87 6.18 11.11
CA VAL A 90 5.43 5.83 11.14
C VAL A 90 4.70 7.03 11.70
N VAL A 91 3.65 7.49 11.03
CA VAL A 91 2.82 8.60 11.46
C VAL A 91 1.38 8.16 11.65
N GLU A 92 0.72 8.70 12.65
CA GLU A 92 -0.72 8.63 12.82
C GLU A 92 -1.29 10.00 12.49
N VAL A 93 -2.25 10.02 11.56
CA VAL A 93 -2.97 11.23 11.19
C VAL A 93 -4.45 11.04 11.47
N ASP A 94 -5.11 12.12 11.91
CA ASP A 94 -6.56 12.14 12.11
C ASP A 94 -7.33 12.15 10.77
N ALA A 95 -8.64 12.18 10.85
CA ALA A 95 -9.52 12.19 9.67
C ALA A 95 -9.32 13.42 8.77
N GLU A 96 -8.84 14.53 9.32
CA GLU A 96 -8.51 15.77 8.62
C GLU A 96 -7.10 15.76 8.02
N GLY A 97 -6.29 14.71 8.29
CA GLY A 97 -4.91 14.55 7.82
C GLY A 97 -3.87 15.26 8.70
N LYS A 98 -4.25 15.72 9.90
CA LYS A 98 -3.32 16.32 10.85
C LYS A 98 -2.57 15.21 11.60
N GLU A 99 -1.25 15.33 11.65
CA GLU A 99 -0.40 14.41 12.41
C GLU A 99 -0.66 14.56 13.92
N VAL A 100 -0.98 13.43 14.58
CA VAL A 100 -1.28 13.34 16.01
C VAL A 100 -0.27 12.48 16.78
N TRP A 101 0.51 11.67 16.06
CA TRP A 101 1.59 10.88 16.63
C TRP A 101 2.61 10.53 15.56
N ARG A 102 3.89 10.40 15.95
CA ARG A 102 4.99 10.02 15.06
C ARG A 102 6.02 9.19 15.80
N TYR A 103 6.49 8.14 15.16
CA TYR A 103 7.71 7.42 15.49
C TYR A 103 8.76 7.68 14.41
N GLU A 104 9.99 7.96 14.81
CA GLU A 104 11.15 8.08 13.92
C GLU A 104 12.14 6.97 14.24
N ALA A 105 12.51 6.17 13.26
CA ALA A 105 13.57 5.20 13.41
C ALA A 105 14.92 5.90 13.57
N GLY A 106 15.74 5.36 14.45
CA GLY A 106 17.11 5.81 14.63
C GLY A 106 18.05 5.31 13.53
N LYS A 107 19.28 5.04 13.94
CA LYS A 107 20.30 4.37 13.12
C LYS A 107 20.66 3.05 13.77
N THR A 108 21.15 2.10 12.96
CA THR A 108 21.77 0.89 13.47
C THR A 108 23.01 1.24 14.31
N GLU A 109 23.50 0.32 15.14
CA GLU A 109 24.74 0.49 15.93
C GLU A 109 25.95 0.85 15.06
N ARG A 110 25.94 0.40 13.80
CA ARG A 110 26.98 0.72 12.81
C ARG A 110 26.75 2.03 12.05
N GLY A 111 25.70 2.80 12.44
CA GLY A 111 25.36 4.10 11.83
C GLY A 111 24.61 4.00 10.51
N GLY A 112 24.25 2.80 10.05
CA GLY A 112 23.43 2.58 8.86
C GLY A 112 21.97 2.97 9.05
N PRO A 113 21.17 3.05 7.97
CA PRO A 113 19.75 3.36 8.06
C PRO A 113 18.98 2.21 8.72
N ILE A 114 17.92 2.59 9.42
CA ILE A 114 16.84 1.67 9.80
C ILE A 114 15.62 2.06 8.96
N GLU A 115 15.21 1.16 8.07
CA GLU A 115 13.96 1.31 7.33
C GLU A 115 12.85 0.53 8.02
N ILE A 116 11.67 1.16 8.09
CA ILE A 116 10.45 0.56 8.61
C ILE A 116 9.62 0.11 7.42
N HIS A 117 9.25 -1.16 7.36
CA HIS A 117 8.47 -1.69 6.24
C HIS A 117 7.09 -2.24 6.67
N ALA A 118 6.86 -2.39 7.95
CA ALA A 118 5.55 -2.78 8.47
C ALA A 118 5.30 -2.21 9.86
N PHE A 119 4.05 -1.94 10.15
CA PHE A 119 3.59 -1.48 11.46
C PHE A 119 2.13 -1.84 11.65
N ARG A 120 1.71 -1.95 12.91
CA ARG A 120 0.31 -2.13 13.31
C ARG A 120 0.07 -1.55 14.69
N ARG A 121 -1.02 -0.83 14.85
CA ARG A 121 -1.59 -0.59 16.17
C ARG A 121 -2.21 -1.89 16.65
N LEU A 122 -1.77 -2.35 17.80
CA LEU A 122 -2.24 -3.57 18.44
C LEU A 122 -3.45 -3.28 19.34
N GLU A 123 -4.24 -4.31 19.64
CA GLU A 123 -5.42 -4.19 20.50
C GLU A 123 -5.09 -3.70 21.91
N ASN A 124 -3.88 -4.00 22.41
CA ASN A 124 -3.39 -3.53 23.71
C ASN A 124 -2.91 -2.06 23.71
N GLY A 125 -3.06 -1.34 22.58
CA GLY A 125 -2.68 0.05 22.42
C GLY A 125 -1.21 0.30 22.07
N LEU A 126 -0.35 -0.75 22.09
CA LEU A 126 1.02 -0.62 21.60
C LEU A 126 1.04 -0.52 20.05
N THR A 127 2.12 0.00 19.52
CA THR A 127 2.39 -0.02 18.08
C THR A 127 3.53 -0.98 17.79
N MET A 128 3.23 -2.05 17.04
CA MET A 128 4.24 -2.91 16.44
C MET A 128 4.90 -2.18 15.29
N ILE A 129 6.23 -2.22 15.21
CA ILE A 129 7.05 -1.62 14.14
C ILE A 129 8.14 -2.62 13.75
N ALA A 130 8.24 -2.93 12.46
CA ALA A 130 9.29 -3.79 11.94
C ALA A 130 10.44 -2.95 11.38
N GLU A 131 11.58 -3.03 12.04
CA GLU A 131 12.82 -2.32 11.71
C GLU A 131 13.75 -3.24 10.91
N SER A 132 13.69 -3.15 9.56
CA SER A 132 14.40 -4.05 8.66
C SER A 132 15.93 -3.99 8.85
N GLY A 133 16.54 -2.81 8.81
CA GLY A 133 17.99 -2.66 8.97
C GLY A 133 18.52 -3.06 10.33
N ALA A 134 17.68 -3.12 11.35
CA ALA A 134 18.00 -3.60 12.69
C ALA A 134 17.65 -5.07 12.91
N ALA A 135 17.04 -5.73 11.92
CA ALA A 135 16.57 -7.12 11.97
C ALA A 135 15.76 -7.40 13.24
N ARG A 136 14.76 -6.56 13.53
CA ARG A 136 13.92 -6.72 14.70
C ARG A 136 12.50 -6.20 14.49
N ILE A 137 11.59 -6.70 15.31
CA ILE A 137 10.27 -6.11 15.54
C ILE A 137 10.31 -5.47 16.93
N ILE A 138 9.82 -4.24 17.04
CA ILE A 138 9.62 -3.58 18.33
C ILE A 138 8.14 -3.32 18.56
N GLU A 139 7.77 -3.24 19.82
CA GLU A 139 6.48 -2.71 20.26
C GLU A 139 6.72 -1.47 21.10
N VAL A 140 6.12 -0.37 20.71
CA VAL A 140 6.28 0.92 21.40
C VAL A 140 4.95 1.39 21.98
N ASP A 141 5.02 2.09 23.09
CA ASP A 141 3.88 2.79 23.68
C ASP A 141 3.61 4.14 22.98
N ARG A 142 2.62 4.88 23.46
CA ARG A 142 2.28 6.22 22.92
C ARG A 142 3.41 7.25 23.11
N ASP A 143 4.26 7.06 24.12
CA ASP A 143 5.43 7.90 24.38
C ASP A 143 6.66 7.46 23.58
N LYS A 144 6.50 6.47 22.68
CA LYS A 144 7.52 5.91 21.79
C LYS A 144 8.62 5.12 22.53
N LYS A 145 8.37 4.76 23.78
CA LYS A 145 9.25 3.90 24.54
C LYS A 145 9.10 2.47 24.05
N ILE A 146 10.21 1.81 23.76
CA ILE A 146 10.22 0.39 23.38
C ILE A 146 9.86 -0.42 24.63
N VAL A 147 8.73 -1.12 24.57
CA VAL A 147 8.21 -2.02 25.61
C VAL A 147 8.70 -3.45 25.34
N HIS A 148 8.81 -3.81 24.08
CA HIS A 148 9.24 -5.14 23.66
C HIS A 148 10.11 -5.08 22.42
N SER A 149 11.09 -5.99 22.31
CA SER A 149 11.96 -6.11 21.13
C SER A 149 12.17 -7.59 20.82
N ILE A 150 11.86 -7.98 19.59
CA ILE A 150 11.88 -9.34 19.10
C ILE A 150 12.92 -9.41 17.98
N PRO A 151 14.04 -10.11 18.17
CA PRO A 151 15.06 -10.26 17.14
C PRO A 151 14.56 -11.13 16.00
N LEU A 152 14.93 -10.77 14.77
CA LEU A 152 14.66 -11.55 13.57
C LEU A 152 15.92 -12.30 13.13
N SER A 153 15.75 -13.52 12.65
CA SER A 153 16.84 -14.37 12.18
C SER A 153 17.24 -14.03 10.75
N VAL A 154 18.02 -12.94 10.59
CA VAL A 154 18.53 -12.45 9.31
C VAL A 154 20.05 -12.37 9.39
N PRO A 155 20.80 -13.20 8.62
CA PRO A 155 22.27 -13.28 8.74
C PRO A 155 23.01 -11.98 8.39
N ASN A 156 22.55 -11.26 7.35
CA ASN A 156 23.14 -10.02 6.88
C ASN A 156 22.03 -9.00 6.62
N PRO A 157 21.60 -8.26 7.65
CA PRO A 157 20.49 -7.34 7.53
C PRO A 157 20.72 -6.27 6.45
N ASP A 158 19.80 -6.20 5.49
CA ASP A 158 19.71 -5.11 4.51
C ASP A 158 18.46 -4.29 4.84
N ALA A 159 18.66 -2.99 5.06
CA ALA A 159 17.56 -2.13 5.50
C ALA A 159 16.38 -2.16 4.53
N HIS A 160 16.64 -2.27 3.23
CA HIS A 160 15.60 -2.18 2.21
C HIS A 160 15.01 -3.53 1.78
N ARG A 161 15.78 -4.63 1.85
CA ARG A 161 15.41 -5.87 1.15
C ARG A 161 15.08 -7.06 2.05
N ASP A 162 15.27 -6.96 3.36
CA ASP A 162 15.06 -8.13 4.21
C ASP A 162 13.64 -8.26 4.69
N THR A 163 13.21 -7.37 5.58
CA THR A 163 11.90 -7.46 6.19
C THR A 163 10.91 -6.61 5.42
N ARG A 164 9.90 -7.22 4.83
CA ARG A 164 8.78 -6.54 4.20
C ARG A 164 7.58 -6.52 5.15
N LEU A 165 6.40 -6.91 4.72
CA LEU A 165 5.25 -6.85 5.60
C LEU A 165 5.36 -7.84 6.77
N VAL A 166 4.96 -7.35 7.93
CA VAL A 166 4.84 -8.13 9.18
C VAL A 166 3.39 -8.04 9.64
N ARG A 167 2.84 -9.17 10.03
CA ARG A 167 1.47 -9.24 10.54
C ARG A 167 1.41 -10.00 11.86
N PRO A 168 0.72 -9.47 12.87
CA PRO A 168 0.43 -10.26 14.07
C PRO A 168 -0.43 -11.45 13.69
N THR A 169 -0.23 -12.58 14.37
CA THR A 169 -1.02 -13.79 14.22
C THR A 169 -1.98 -13.95 15.40
N PRO A 170 -3.06 -14.73 15.26
CA PRO A 170 -4.05 -14.90 16.34
C PRO A 170 -3.48 -15.44 17.65
N ASN A 171 -2.35 -16.14 17.61
CA ASN A 171 -1.66 -16.66 18.79
C ASN A 171 -0.65 -15.69 19.43
N GLY A 172 -0.60 -14.43 18.95
CA GLY A 172 0.27 -13.39 19.48
C GLY A 172 1.71 -13.40 18.96
N ASN A 173 2.01 -14.23 17.95
CA ASN A 173 3.27 -14.26 17.23
C ASN A 173 3.27 -13.22 16.09
N TYR A 174 4.37 -13.18 15.33
CA TYR A 174 4.51 -12.33 14.16
C TYR A 174 4.90 -13.11 12.92
N LEU A 175 4.10 -13.01 11.87
CA LEU A 175 4.41 -13.56 10.55
C LEU A 175 5.14 -12.50 9.73
N VAL A 176 6.34 -12.82 9.27
CA VAL A 176 7.27 -11.92 8.60
C VAL A 176 7.53 -12.39 7.17
N ALA A 177 7.42 -11.48 6.23
CA ALA A 177 7.88 -11.68 4.86
C ALA A 177 9.34 -11.24 4.73
N HIS A 178 10.27 -12.18 4.55
CA HIS A 178 11.69 -11.92 4.30
C HIS A 178 11.97 -11.94 2.81
N GLU A 179 12.04 -10.75 2.17
CA GLU A 179 12.17 -10.62 0.72
C GLU A 179 13.46 -11.28 0.20
N ALA A 180 14.61 -10.86 0.71
CA ALA A 180 15.91 -11.34 0.20
C ALA A 180 16.12 -12.82 0.45
N LEU A 181 15.58 -13.36 1.54
CA LEU A 181 15.66 -14.78 1.86
C LEU A 181 14.65 -15.62 1.07
N GLY A 182 13.59 -15.01 0.55
CA GLY A 182 12.50 -15.71 -0.14
C GLY A 182 11.66 -16.59 0.80
N VAL A 183 11.55 -16.23 2.09
CA VAL A 183 10.85 -17.04 3.09
C VAL A 183 9.80 -16.25 3.85
N ALA A 184 8.65 -16.86 4.10
CA ALA A 184 7.70 -16.42 5.11
C ALA A 184 8.00 -17.13 6.43
N ARG A 185 8.19 -16.38 7.52
CA ARG A 185 8.60 -16.94 8.81
C ARG A 185 7.71 -16.42 9.93
N GLU A 186 7.22 -17.33 10.79
CA GLU A 186 6.54 -16.94 12.02
C GLU A 186 7.51 -16.99 13.19
N TYR A 187 7.56 -15.90 13.95
CA TYR A 187 8.38 -15.75 15.14
C TYR A 187 7.50 -15.65 16.37
N ASP A 188 7.88 -16.35 17.43
CA ASP A 188 7.29 -16.14 18.74
C ASP A 188 7.82 -14.83 19.38
N ARG A 189 7.30 -14.52 20.58
CA ARG A 189 7.67 -13.32 21.32
C ARG A 189 9.15 -13.27 21.77
N THR A 190 9.87 -14.38 21.68
CA THR A 190 11.30 -14.47 22.03
C THR A 190 12.21 -14.32 20.80
N GLY A 191 11.64 -14.31 19.60
CA GLY A 191 12.38 -14.30 18.33
C GLY A 191 12.73 -15.69 17.82
N LYS A 192 12.17 -16.75 18.41
CA LYS A 192 12.33 -18.11 17.90
C LYS A 192 11.41 -18.34 16.71
N THR A 193 11.95 -18.87 15.62
CA THR A 193 11.16 -19.34 14.49
C THR A 193 10.32 -20.54 14.87
N VAL A 194 8.99 -20.44 14.73
CA VAL A 194 8.03 -21.50 15.04
C VAL A 194 7.40 -22.12 13.80
N TRP A 195 7.44 -21.41 12.68
CA TRP A 195 7.01 -21.88 11.36
C TRP A 195 7.78 -21.15 10.26
N GLU A 196 8.03 -21.82 9.15
CA GLU A 196 8.71 -21.23 7.99
C GLU A 196 8.24 -21.89 6.70
N TYR A 197 8.10 -21.09 5.63
CA TYR A 197 7.82 -21.55 4.27
C TYR A 197 8.77 -20.90 3.27
N ASN A 198 9.51 -21.71 2.50
CA ASN A 198 10.35 -21.23 1.43
C ASN A 198 9.50 -21.05 0.17
N VAL A 199 9.41 -19.81 -0.30
CA VAL A 199 8.57 -19.42 -1.45
C VAL A 199 9.27 -19.71 -2.77
N GLY A 200 10.62 -19.74 -2.78
CA GLY A 200 11.44 -19.93 -3.97
C GLY A 200 11.55 -18.70 -4.86
N SER A 201 11.07 -17.55 -4.41
CA SER A 201 11.19 -16.23 -5.05
C SER A 201 11.22 -15.18 -3.95
N LYS A 202 11.52 -13.93 -4.30
CA LYS A 202 11.27 -12.83 -3.36
C LYS A 202 9.79 -12.79 -3.01
N LEU A 203 9.46 -12.42 -1.77
CA LEU A 203 8.08 -12.22 -1.36
C LEU A 203 7.93 -10.86 -0.69
N TYR A 204 6.70 -10.36 -0.67
CA TYR A 204 6.44 -9.05 -0.09
C TYR A 204 5.49 -9.12 1.11
N SER A 205 4.52 -10.02 1.09
CA SER A 205 3.52 -10.15 2.15
C SER A 205 3.18 -11.60 2.46
N ALA A 206 2.86 -11.84 3.72
CA ALA A 206 2.27 -13.08 4.19
C ALA A 206 1.24 -12.76 5.29
N VAL A 207 0.08 -13.41 5.23
CA VAL A 207 -1.02 -13.22 6.17
C VAL A 207 -1.50 -14.58 6.68
N ARG A 208 -1.59 -14.74 8.01
CA ARG A 208 -2.18 -15.92 8.61
C ARG A 208 -3.71 -15.80 8.56
N LEU A 209 -4.34 -16.74 7.89
CA LEU A 209 -5.80 -16.79 7.74
C LEU A 209 -6.47 -17.40 8.98
N LYS A 210 -7.77 -17.14 9.15
CA LYS A 210 -8.56 -17.68 10.27
C LYS A 210 -8.60 -19.22 10.34
N ASN A 211 -8.46 -19.88 9.17
CA ASN A 211 -8.40 -21.35 9.08
C ASN A 211 -7.01 -21.94 9.38
N GLY A 212 -6.03 -21.11 9.74
CA GLY A 212 -4.65 -21.51 10.01
C GLY A 212 -3.73 -21.53 8.79
N ASN A 213 -4.25 -21.43 7.58
CA ASN A 213 -3.45 -21.36 6.37
C ASN A 213 -2.71 -20.00 6.27
N THR A 214 -1.73 -19.91 5.39
CA THR A 214 -0.99 -18.69 5.12
C THR A 214 -1.20 -18.27 3.67
N LEU A 215 -1.71 -17.05 3.47
CA LEU A 215 -1.81 -16.41 2.17
C LEU A 215 -0.53 -15.59 1.93
N ILE A 216 0.10 -15.75 0.76
CA ILE A 216 1.41 -15.18 0.44
C ILE A 216 1.37 -14.46 -0.90
N GLY A 217 1.79 -13.20 -0.91
CA GLY A 217 2.09 -12.42 -2.12
C GLY A 217 3.57 -12.55 -2.46
N THR A 218 3.88 -13.21 -3.57
CA THR A 218 5.24 -13.69 -3.86
C THR A 218 6.15 -12.66 -4.53
N GLY A 219 5.80 -11.35 -4.49
CA GLY A 219 6.66 -10.32 -5.08
C GLY A 219 6.97 -10.63 -6.56
N ASP A 220 8.26 -10.81 -6.89
CA ASP A 220 8.74 -11.14 -8.25
C ASP A 220 8.48 -12.59 -8.68
N GLY A 221 7.87 -13.42 -7.83
CA GLY A 221 7.33 -14.71 -8.23
C GLY A 221 6.04 -14.62 -9.03
N HIS A 222 5.47 -13.43 -9.16
CA HIS A 222 4.29 -13.09 -9.98
C HIS A 222 3.08 -13.97 -9.68
N ARG A 223 2.88 -14.37 -8.44
CA ARG A 223 1.77 -15.24 -8.03
C ARG A 223 1.31 -14.97 -6.62
N VAL A 224 0.12 -15.47 -6.32
CA VAL A 224 -0.44 -15.52 -4.97
C VAL A 224 -0.64 -16.99 -4.62
N ILE A 225 -0.22 -17.40 -3.44
CA ILE A 225 -0.38 -18.78 -2.97
C ILE A 225 -1.04 -18.81 -1.59
N GLU A 226 -1.84 -19.83 -1.33
CA GLU A 226 -2.31 -20.19 0.00
C GLU A 226 -1.72 -21.55 0.37
N VAL A 227 -1.00 -21.60 1.49
CA VAL A 227 -0.34 -22.81 1.98
C VAL A 227 -0.92 -23.25 3.32
N SER A 228 -1.01 -24.55 3.54
CA SER A 228 -1.44 -25.14 4.81
C SER A 228 -0.36 -24.97 5.90
N PRO A 229 -0.69 -25.22 7.18
CA PRO A 229 0.31 -25.31 8.24
C PRO A 229 1.40 -26.35 7.94
N GLU A 230 1.05 -27.45 7.23
CA GLU A 230 1.93 -28.54 6.79
C GLU A 230 2.75 -28.18 5.55
N LYS A 231 2.58 -26.92 5.02
CA LYS A 231 3.34 -26.35 3.91
C LYS A 231 2.93 -26.86 2.52
N GLU A 232 1.71 -27.38 2.39
CA GLU A 232 1.14 -27.77 1.11
C GLU A 232 0.45 -26.57 0.45
N ILE A 233 0.62 -26.40 -0.86
CA ILE A 233 -0.11 -25.37 -1.62
C ILE A 233 -1.54 -25.87 -1.84
N LEU A 234 -2.50 -25.19 -1.21
CA LEU A 234 -3.93 -25.51 -1.30
C LEU A 234 -4.64 -24.73 -2.41
N TRP A 235 -4.15 -23.54 -2.70
CA TRP A 235 -4.69 -22.66 -3.73
C TRP A 235 -3.59 -21.71 -4.23
N GLN A 236 -3.66 -21.32 -5.51
CA GLN A 236 -2.74 -20.35 -6.07
C GLN A 236 -3.35 -19.63 -7.27
N ILE A 237 -2.83 -18.45 -7.58
CA ILE A 237 -3.00 -17.75 -8.86
C ILE A 237 -1.61 -17.55 -9.45
N GLN A 238 -1.41 -17.98 -10.69
CA GLN A 238 -0.16 -17.80 -11.43
C GLN A 238 -0.20 -16.53 -12.30
N GLU A 239 0.94 -16.10 -12.79
CA GLU A 239 1.17 -14.83 -13.51
C GLU A 239 0.10 -14.49 -14.57
N LYS A 240 -0.28 -15.46 -15.40
CA LYS A 240 -1.21 -15.26 -16.54
C LYS A 240 -2.50 -16.07 -16.42
N GLU A 241 -2.83 -16.50 -15.22
CA GLU A 241 -4.00 -17.36 -15.00
C GLU A 241 -5.33 -16.60 -14.99
N LEU A 242 -5.29 -15.30 -14.67
CA LEU A 242 -6.47 -14.46 -14.67
C LEU A 242 -6.76 -13.91 -16.07
N ALA A 243 -7.98 -14.06 -16.54
CA ALA A 243 -8.37 -13.60 -17.87
C ALA A 243 -8.13 -12.09 -18.07
N GLY A 244 -7.28 -11.73 -19.02
CA GLY A 244 -6.96 -10.35 -19.37
C GLY A 244 -6.10 -9.62 -18.32
N VAL A 245 -5.48 -10.32 -17.37
CA VAL A 245 -4.62 -9.74 -16.34
C VAL A 245 -3.30 -10.49 -16.28
N GLN A 246 -2.21 -9.76 -16.26
CA GLN A 246 -0.89 -10.26 -15.92
C GLN A 246 -0.49 -9.77 -14.52
N LEU A 247 -0.18 -10.70 -13.64
CA LEU A 247 0.39 -10.39 -12.34
C LEU A 247 1.86 -10.01 -12.50
N ALA A 248 2.28 -8.97 -11.78
CA ALA A 248 3.67 -8.52 -11.76
C ALA A 248 4.22 -8.61 -10.33
N TRP A 249 4.68 -7.52 -9.74
CA TRP A 249 5.18 -7.50 -8.37
C TRP A 249 4.02 -7.48 -7.38
N ILE A 250 3.69 -8.64 -6.82
CA ILE A 250 2.60 -8.77 -5.85
C ILE A 250 3.08 -8.27 -4.48
N THR A 251 2.54 -7.14 -4.06
CA THR A 251 2.94 -6.50 -2.79
C THR A 251 2.01 -6.88 -1.64
N MET A 252 0.79 -6.39 -1.62
CA MET A 252 -0.15 -6.74 -0.55
C MET A 252 -1.15 -7.78 -1.01
N VAL A 253 -1.42 -8.73 -0.14
CA VAL A 253 -2.54 -9.67 -0.29
C VAL A 253 -3.32 -9.74 1.01
N ASP A 254 -4.63 -9.94 0.91
CA ASP A 254 -5.49 -10.22 2.05
C ASP A 254 -6.66 -11.09 1.62
N ARG A 255 -7.27 -11.81 2.58
CA ARG A 255 -8.50 -12.55 2.40
C ARG A 255 -9.65 -11.73 2.98
N LEU A 256 -10.54 -11.27 2.12
CA LEU A 256 -11.71 -10.51 2.51
C LEU A 256 -12.75 -11.40 3.21
N GLU A 257 -13.66 -10.78 3.96
CA GLU A 257 -14.71 -11.50 4.70
C GLU A 257 -15.64 -12.32 3.80
N ASN A 258 -15.84 -11.88 2.55
CA ASN A 258 -16.60 -12.62 1.54
C ASN A 258 -15.85 -13.82 0.94
N GLY A 259 -14.62 -14.11 1.42
CA GLY A 259 -13.76 -15.20 0.95
C GLY A 259 -12.94 -14.87 -0.30
N ASN A 260 -13.11 -13.70 -0.91
CA ASN A 260 -12.31 -13.28 -2.04
C ASN A 260 -10.90 -12.84 -1.61
N THR A 261 -9.97 -12.83 -2.54
CA THR A 261 -8.59 -12.40 -2.31
C THR A 261 -8.39 -10.99 -2.87
N TRP A 262 -7.93 -10.08 -2.02
CA TRP A 262 -7.42 -8.77 -2.38
C TRP A 262 -5.97 -8.88 -2.82
N ILE A 263 -5.61 -8.26 -3.94
CA ILE A 263 -4.27 -8.35 -4.53
C ILE A 263 -3.84 -6.96 -4.99
N VAL A 264 -2.68 -6.50 -4.54
CA VAL A 264 -2.03 -5.29 -5.06
C VAL A 264 -0.96 -5.72 -6.06
N ASN A 265 -1.16 -5.33 -7.32
CA ASN A 265 -0.37 -5.72 -8.49
C ASN A 265 0.55 -4.57 -8.91
N CYS A 266 1.57 -4.30 -8.11
CA CYS A 266 2.52 -3.21 -8.32
C CYS A 266 3.38 -3.47 -9.58
N HIS A 267 3.78 -2.42 -10.27
CA HIS A 267 4.60 -2.48 -11.50
C HIS A 267 4.00 -3.27 -12.68
N ALA A 268 2.69 -3.49 -12.67
CA ALA A 268 2.01 -4.28 -13.71
C ALA A 268 1.88 -3.57 -15.07
N GLY A 269 2.18 -2.28 -15.12
CA GLY A 269 2.02 -1.45 -16.32
C GLY A 269 0.57 -1.05 -16.58
N PRO A 270 0.36 -0.05 -17.45
CA PRO A 270 -0.96 0.58 -17.64
C PRO A 270 -2.00 -0.33 -18.30
N GLU A 271 -1.59 -1.45 -18.86
CA GLU A 271 -2.53 -2.43 -19.43
C GLU A 271 -3.22 -3.27 -18.34
N ASN A 272 -2.62 -3.38 -17.16
CA ASN A 272 -3.12 -4.21 -16.07
C ASN A 272 -3.72 -3.37 -14.94
N PRO A 273 -4.69 -3.91 -14.18
CA PRO A 273 -5.14 -3.30 -12.93
C PRO A 273 -4.02 -3.24 -11.89
N GLN A 274 -3.99 -2.14 -11.12
CA GLN A 274 -3.09 -1.97 -9.98
C GLN A 274 -3.59 -2.72 -8.73
N VAL A 275 -4.91 -2.92 -8.62
CA VAL A 275 -5.54 -3.65 -7.51
C VAL A 275 -6.65 -4.54 -8.05
N LEU A 276 -6.79 -5.72 -7.45
CA LEU A 276 -7.74 -6.75 -7.86
C LEU A 276 -8.46 -7.33 -6.64
N GLU A 277 -9.72 -7.70 -6.82
CA GLU A 277 -10.43 -8.67 -5.97
C GLU A 277 -10.77 -9.90 -6.81
N VAL A 278 -10.32 -11.06 -6.33
CA VAL A 278 -10.42 -12.33 -7.06
C VAL A 278 -11.13 -13.36 -6.19
N THR A 279 -12.13 -14.04 -6.77
CA THR A 279 -12.86 -15.11 -6.07
C THR A 279 -11.98 -16.35 -5.84
N PRO A 280 -12.37 -17.28 -4.93
CA PRO A 280 -11.71 -18.59 -4.80
C PRO A 280 -11.66 -19.37 -6.12
N GLY A 281 -12.66 -19.18 -7.01
CA GLY A 281 -12.70 -19.75 -8.35
C GLY A 281 -11.88 -18.96 -9.40
N LYS A 282 -11.00 -18.05 -8.97
CA LYS A 282 -10.06 -17.29 -9.80
C LYS A 282 -10.74 -16.37 -10.84
N LYS A 283 -11.91 -15.84 -10.51
CA LYS A 283 -12.59 -14.82 -11.30
C LYS A 283 -12.32 -13.45 -10.70
N VAL A 284 -11.83 -12.50 -11.52
CA VAL A 284 -11.76 -11.08 -11.13
C VAL A 284 -13.19 -10.54 -11.04
N VAL A 285 -13.58 -10.08 -9.86
CA VAL A 285 -14.92 -9.50 -9.60
C VAL A 285 -14.88 -8.01 -9.36
N TRP A 286 -13.70 -7.49 -9.06
CA TRP A 286 -13.45 -6.06 -8.92
C TRP A 286 -12.01 -5.74 -9.29
N SER A 287 -11.79 -4.55 -9.85
CA SER A 287 -10.46 -4.03 -10.11
C SER A 287 -10.41 -2.51 -10.02
N PHE A 288 -9.20 -1.99 -9.74
CA PHE A 288 -8.90 -0.57 -9.69
C PHE A 288 -7.70 -0.25 -10.58
N LYS A 289 -7.83 0.83 -11.36
CA LYS A 289 -6.80 1.32 -12.27
C LYS A 289 -6.83 2.84 -12.33
N ASP A 290 -5.71 3.49 -11.95
CA ASP A 290 -5.57 4.95 -11.97
C ASP A 290 -4.09 5.33 -12.13
N PHE A 291 -3.54 5.11 -13.30
CA PHE A 291 -2.13 5.35 -13.58
C PHE A 291 -1.76 6.83 -13.67
N ASP A 292 -2.73 7.70 -13.91
CA ASP A 292 -2.46 9.15 -13.94
C ASP A 292 -2.18 9.68 -12.54
N ARG A 293 -2.95 9.22 -11.56
CA ARG A 293 -2.84 9.65 -10.17
C ARG A 293 -1.75 8.90 -9.41
N PHE A 294 -1.71 7.57 -9.55
CA PHE A 294 -0.81 6.72 -8.77
C PHE A 294 0.40 6.18 -9.56
N GLY A 295 0.40 6.25 -10.89
CA GLY A 295 1.52 5.74 -11.68
C GLY A 295 1.67 4.21 -11.61
N ASN A 296 2.90 3.73 -11.83
CA ASN A 296 3.19 2.29 -11.89
C ASN A 296 3.80 1.71 -10.59
N ALA A 297 3.97 2.52 -9.57
CA ALA A 297 4.64 2.12 -8.33
C ALA A 297 3.70 2.22 -7.12
N LEU A 298 2.55 1.57 -7.22
CA LEU A 298 1.53 1.49 -6.18
C LEU A 298 1.71 0.20 -5.35
N PRO A 299 2.50 0.23 -4.23
CA PRO A 299 2.73 -0.96 -3.43
C PRO A 299 1.66 -1.19 -2.37
N VAL A 300 0.85 -0.18 -2.07
CA VAL A 300 -0.10 -0.20 -0.96
C VAL A 300 -1.49 0.20 -1.44
N ALA A 301 -2.45 -0.68 -1.24
CA ALA A 301 -3.87 -0.38 -1.34
C ALA A 301 -4.68 -1.28 -0.42
N ILE A 302 -5.67 -0.70 0.24
CA ILE A 302 -6.64 -1.44 1.05
C ILE A 302 -8.07 -0.98 0.73
N PRO A 303 -9.08 -1.86 0.82
CA PRO A 303 -10.46 -1.42 0.76
C PRO A 303 -10.75 -0.48 1.94
N TYR A 304 -11.51 0.56 1.68
CA TYR A 304 -11.90 1.53 2.69
C TYR A 304 -13.41 1.59 2.79
N GLN A 305 -13.91 1.44 4.00
CA GLN A 305 -15.31 1.69 4.35
C GLN A 305 -15.33 2.72 5.48
N ARG A 306 -16.13 3.76 5.30
CA ARG A 306 -16.37 4.76 6.35
C ARG A 306 -17.22 4.16 7.45
#